data_6f75e2d0ef716c7e9573519a6d2013a9
#
_entry.id   6f75e2d0ef716c7e9573519a6d2013a9
#
_cell.length_a   1.000
_cell.length_b   1.000
_cell.length_c   1.000
_cell.angle_alpha   90.00
_cell.angle_beta   90.00
_cell.angle_gamma   90.00
#
_symmetry.space_group_name_H-M   'P 1'
#
loop_
_entity.id
_entity.type
_entity.pdbx_description
1 polymer ?
#
loop_
_entity_poly.entity_id
_entity_poly.type
_entity_poly.pdbx_seq_one_letter_code
_entity_poly.pdbx_strand_id
1 'polypeptide(L)'
;MKTIRIQIVEDDADYRYLMERTLRKEPRFELCSVCEDSQPALTSAIAKNPDIVLMDLNLSGKELDGIEAARAIRLRTNARVIILTSYEDHETIIRASTRAFASAYLYKSSFSSLVPLLIETAQSVTSQAHLICSLLLSPLTDAERSVLQYTLGQDVGLHSSSKTIANQLTGILRKLGLSNKKELIHIFRAYGYDLLPDEPVSDAAAQKKDAKASQKLPPPTILTRLRCFLE
;
A
#
# COMPACT_ATOMS: atom_id res chain seq x y z
N MET A 1 -1.48 25.13 -10.19
CA MET A 1 -1.37 23.69 -9.80
C MET A 1 -1.78 23.59 -8.35
N LYS A 2 -2.51 22.53 -7.94
CA LYS A 2 -2.84 22.32 -6.52
C LYS A 2 -1.55 22.00 -5.76
N THR A 3 -1.31 22.68 -4.65
CA THR A 3 -0.17 22.43 -3.77
C THR A 3 -0.36 21.08 -3.06
N ILE A 4 0.69 20.28 -2.97
CA ILE A 4 0.71 18.97 -2.31
C ILE A 4 1.02 19.22 -0.83
N ARG A 5 0.09 18.85 0.05
CA ARG A 5 0.21 19.02 1.50
C ARG A 5 0.89 17.83 2.13
N ILE A 6 2.00 18.07 2.80
CA ILE A 6 2.88 17.02 3.35
C ILE A 6 2.96 17.15 4.87
N GLN A 7 2.83 16.02 5.54
CA GLN A 7 3.15 15.87 6.96
C GLN A 7 4.42 15.03 7.09
N ILE A 8 5.34 15.43 7.97
CA ILE A 8 6.52 14.66 8.36
C ILE A 8 6.28 14.06 9.74
N VAL A 9 6.64 12.78 9.92
CA VAL A 9 6.67 12.08 11.21
C VAL A 9 8.04 11.40 11.32
N GLU A 10 8.92 12.00 12.12
CA GLU A 10 10.35 11.63 12.22
C GLU A 10 10.89 12.14 13.55
N ASP A 11 11.49 11.29 14.37
CA ASP A 11 12.06 11.67 15.66
C ASP A 11 13.53 12.13 15.57
N ASP A 12 14.29 11.67 14.55
CA ASP A 12 15.65 12.16 14.28
C ASP A 12 15.62 13.62 13.82
N ALA A 13 16.19 14.51 14.65
CA ALA A 13 16.17 15.96 14.40
C ALA A 13 16.94 16.36 13.14
N ASP A 14 18.05 15.68 12.84
CA ASP A 14 18.90 16.00 11.68
C ASP A 14 18.23 15.56 10.38
N TYR A 15 17.64 14.35 10.37
CA TYR A 15 16.93 13.85 9.20
C TYR A 15 15.64 14.65 8.97
N ARG A 16 14.92 14.99 10.03
CA ARG A 16 13.74 15.87 10.00
C ARG A 16 14.10 17.24 9.40
N TYR A 17 15.16 17.87 9.88
CA TYR A 17 15.65 19.15 9.33
C TYR A 17 16.01 19.05 7.84
N LEU A 18 16.66 17.96 7.43
CA LEU A 18 17.01 17.71 6.04
C LEU A 18 15.75 17.62 5.16
N MET A 19 14.73 16.91 5.60
CA MET A 19 13.43 16.81 4.90
C MET A 19 12.75 18.16 4.82
N GLU A 20 12.62 18.89 5.93
CA GLU A 20 11.98 20.20 5.95
C GLU A 20 12.66 21.16 4.98
N ARG A 21 14.01 21.24 5.04
CA ARG A 21 14.79 22.10 4.15
C ARG A 21 14.59 21.74 2.68
N THR A 22 14.48 20.46 2.37
CA THR A 22 14.28 19.98 0.99
C THR A 22 12.87 20.30 0.49
N LEU A 23 11.86 20.04 1.29
CA LEU A 23 10.46 20.28 0.91
C LEU A 23 10.16 21.78 0.75
N ARG A 24 10.74 22.65 1.60
CA ARG A 24 10.57 24.12 1.50
C ARG A 24 11.19 24.73 0.23
N LYS A 25 12.13 24.05 -0.44
CA LYS A 25 12.70 24.50 -1.71
C LYS A 25 11.84 24.19 -2.92
N GLU A 26 10.86 23.29 -2.76
CA GLU A 26 9.99 22.85 -3.84
C GLU A 26 8.63 23.58 -3.76
N PRO A 27 8.34 24.52 -4.66
CA PRO A 27 7.14 25.35 -4.57
C PRO A 27 5.83 24.57 -4.73
N ARG A 28 5.89 23.32 -5.18
CA ARG A 28 4.71 22.43 -5.28
C ARG A 28 4.29 21.86 -3.94
N PHE A 29 5.11 21.96 -2.89
CA PHE A 29 4.86 21.37 -1.58
C PHE A 29 4.49 22.40 -0.53
N GLU A 30 3.55 22.02 0.32
CA GLU A 30 3.19 22.72 1.55
C GLU A 30 3.47 21.78 2.74
N LEU A 31 4.43 22.13 3.58
CA LEU A 31 4.66 21.41 4.82
C LEU A 31 3.59 21.84 5.83
N CYS A 32 2.54 21.03 5.98
CA CYS A 32 1.41 21.35 6.83
C CYS A 32 1.57 20.90 8.29
N SER A 33 2.46 19.93 8.56
CA SER A 33 2.73 19.43 9.91
C SER A 33 4.07 18.72 10.00
N VAL A 34 4.68 18.80 11.19
CA VAL A 34 5.87 18.05 11.60
C VAL A 34 5.61 17.48 12.98
N CYS A 35 5.81 16.19 13.15
CA CYS A 35 5.59 15.46 14.41
C CYS A 35 6.82 14.59 14.69
N GLU A 36 7.13 14.39 15.97
CA GLU A 36 8.23 13.52 16.43
C GLU A 36 7.71 12.14 16.89
N ASP A 37 6.40 12.05 17.20
CA ASP A 37 5.76 10.88 17.78
C ASP A 37 4.52 10.43 17.03
N SER A 38 4.16 9.16 17.23
CA SER A 38 3.01 8.50 16.60
C SER A 38 1.65 9.11 16.99
N GLN A 39 1.47 9.45 18.27
CA GLN A 39 0.18 9.97 18.77
C GLN A 39 -0.16 11.36 18.22
N PRO A 40 0.71 12.39 18.33
CA PRO A 40 0.45 13.68 17.70
C PRO A 40 0.35 13.59 16.17
N ALA A 41 1.03 12.61 15.54
CA ALA A 41 0.96 12.41 14.10
C ALA A 41 -0.44 12.09 13.61
N LEU A 42 -1.17 11.17 14.25
CA LEU A 42 -2.55 10.82 13.90
C LEU A 42 -3.50 12.00 14.09
N THR A 43 -3.43 12.66 15.25
CA THR A 43 -4.28 13.81 15.56
C THR A 43 -4.06 14.94 14.55
N SER A 44 -2.80 15.21 14.21
CA SER A 44 -2.42 16.20 13.22
C SER A 44 -2.90 15.83 11.81
N ALA A 45 -2.74 14.56 11.40
CA ALA A 45 -3.22 14.09 10.09
C ALA A 45 -4.74 14.27 9.93
N ILE A 46 -5.51 13.98 10.96
CA ILE A 46 -6.97 14.20 10.94
C ILE A 46 -7.30 15.70 10.85
N ALA A 47 -6.62 16.54 11.63
CA ALA A 47 -6.92 17.98 11.69
C ALA A 47 -6.43 18.73 10.44
N LYS A 48 -5.27 18.37 9.93
CA LYS A 48 -4.60 19.08 8.82
C LYS A 48 -4.92 18.51 7.46
N ASN A 49 -5.39 17.26 7.40
CA ASN A 49 -5.75 16.54 6.16
C ASN A 49 -4.65 16.63 5.09
N PRO A 50 -3.44 16.10 5.35
CA PRO A 50 -2.35 16.07 4.38
C PRO A 50 -2.70 15.20 3.17
N ASP A 51 -2.11 15.50 2.01
CA ASP A 51 -2.19 14.61 0.84
C ASP A 51 -1.22 13.42 1.02
N ILE A 52 -0.04 13.67 1.63
CA ILE A 52 0.99 12.65 1.88
C ILE A 52 1.53 12.79 3.31
N VAL A 53 1.78 11.65 3.95
CA VAL A 53 2.50 11.55 5.23
C VAL A 53 3.80 10.79 4.98
N LEU A 54 4.91 11.42 5.31
CA LEU A 54 6.22 10.77 5.42
C LEU A 54 6.34 10.22 6.83
N MET A 55 6.49 8.89 6.96
CA MET A 55 6.44 8.18 8.23
C MET A 55 7.70 7.37 8.45
N ASP A 56 8.49 7.72 9.45
CA ASP A 56 9.55 6.83 9.91
C ASP A 56 8.96 5.57 10.55
N LEU A 57 9.64 4.45 10.37
CA LEU A 57 9.25 3.19 11.00
C LEU A 57 9.59 3.16 12.50
N ASN A 58 10.68 3.80 12.91
CA ASN A 58 11.17 3.79 14.29
C ASN A 58 10.95 5.16 14.92
N LEU A 59 9.90 5.31 15.69
CA LEU A 59 9.60 6.53 16.40
C LEU A 59 9.86 6.33 17.91
N SER A 60 10.49 7.32 18.54
CA SER A 60 10.70 7.37 20.00
C SER A 60 11.43 6.13 20.56
N GLY A 61 12.35 5.57 19.77
CA GLY A 61 13.13 4.38 20.18
C GLY A 61 12.33 3.08 20.28
N LYS A 62 11.08 3.06 19.85
CA LYS A 62 10.27 1.85 19.75
C LYS A 62 10.34 1.29 18.33
N GLU A 63 10.82 0.06 18.25
CA GLU A 63 10.94 -0.63 16.98
C GLU A 63 9.57 -0.78 16.30
N LEU A 64 9.48 -0.27 15.07
CA LEU A 64 8.30 -0.39 14.19
C LEU A 64 7.01 0.28 14.71
N ASP A 65 7.08 1.22 15.66
CA ASP A 65 5.91 1.97 16.16
C ASP A 65 5.24 2.82 15.05
N GLY A 66 6.02 3.28 14.08
CA GLY A 66 5.53 3.99 12.90
C GLY A 66 4.55 3.18 12.04
N ILE A 67 4.60 1.83 12.05
CA ILE A 67 3.67 0.99 11.30
C ILE A 67 2.23 1.19 11.77
N GLU A 68 2.00 1.15 13.08
CA GLU A 68 0.65 1.28 13.65
C GLU A 68 0.11 2.71 13.46
N ALA A 69 0.99 3.72 13.60
CA ALA A 69 0.63 5.11 13.31
C ALA A 69 0.25 5.30 11.82
N ALA A 70 1.08 4.80 10.91
CA ALA A 70 0.82 4.81 9.47
C ALA A 70 -0.52 4.14 9.14
N ARG A 71 -0.75 2.93 9.69
CA ARG A 71 -2.01 2.20 9.54
C ARG A 71 -3.20 3.01 10.04
N ALA A 72 -3.12 3.60 11.23
CA ALA A 72 -4.19 4.38 11.82
C ALA A 72 -4.53 5.63 10.97
N ILE A 73 -3.51 6.31 10.43
CA ILE A 73 -3.67 7.44 9.51
C ILE A 73 -4.37 6.98 8.22
N ARG A 74 -3.90 5.88 7.61
CA ARG A 74 -4.49 5.33 6.38
C ARG A 74 -5.96 4.95 6.52
N LEU A 75 -6.36 4.41 7.69
CA LEU A 75 -7.74 3.99 7.94
C LEU A 75 -8.68 5.17 8.25
N ARG A 76 -8.15 6.31 8.69
CA ARG A 76 -8.95 7.45 9.18
C ARG A 76 -8.88 8.69 8.30
N THR A 77 -7.98 8.71 7.32
CA THR A 77 -7.76 9.85 6.42
C THR A 77 -7.60 9.37 4.97
N ASN A 78 -7.64 10.31 4.02
CA ASN A 78 -7.30 10.03 2.63
C ASN A 78 -5.80 10.20 2.33
N ALA A 79 -4.98 10.46 3.35
CA ALA A 79 -3.56 10.64 3.17
C ALA A 79 -2.89 9.38 2.61
N ARG A 80 -2.03 9.54 1.64
CA ARG A 80 -1.10 8.50 1.19
C ARG A 80 0.08 8.46 2.16
N VAL A 81 0.51 7.27 2.57
CA VAL A 81 1.65 7.12 3.47
C VAL A 81 2.84 6.58 2.70
N ILE A 82 3.96 7.31 2.79
CA ILE A 82 5.28 6.85 2.34
C ILE A 82 6.08 6.49 3.58
N ILE A 83 6.49 5.23 3.66
CA ILE A 83 7.35 4.75 4.74
C ILE A 83 8.79 5.20 4.45
N LEU A 84 9.42 5.82 5.45
CA LEU A 84 10.87 6.06 5.48
C LEU A 84 11.53 4.97 6.33
N THR A 85 12.64 4.43 5.87
CA THR A 85 13.29 3.34 6.59
C THR A 85 14.80 3.34 6.42
N SER A 86 15.49 3.00 7.50
CA SER A 86 16.91 2.62 7.49
C SER A 86 17.12 1.11 7.42
N TYR A 87 16.03 0.32 7.49
CA TYR A 87 16.11 -1.12 7.32
C TYR A 87 16.37 -1.50 5.87
N GLU A 88 17.34 -2.39 5.65
CA GLU A 88 17.67 -2.95 4.33
C GLU A 88 17.07 -4.35 4.13
N ASP A 89 16.51 -4.92 5.18
CA ASP A 89 15.88 -6.24 5.14
C ASP A 89 14.52 -6.19 4.42
N HIS A 90 14.44 -6.91 3.32
CA HIS A 90 13.26 -6.94 2.45
C HIS A 90 12.01 -7.48 3.15
N GLU A 91 12.15 -8.47 4.06
CA GLU A 91 11.00 -9.05 4.77
C GLU A 91 10.36 -8.02 5.69
N THR A 92 11.17 -7.26 6.43
CA THR A 92 10.71 -6.17 7.28
C THR A 92 10.00 -5.09 6.47
N ILE A 93 10.54 -4.70 5.29
CA ILE A 93 9.93 -3.69 4.44
C ILE A 93 8.57 -4.16 3.88
N ILE A 94 8.50 -5.40 3.39
CA ILE A 94 7.25 -5.99 2.88
C ILE A 94 6.21 -6.03 4.00
N ARG A 95 6.59 -6.53 5.18
CA ARG A 95 5.70 -6.60 6.35
C ARG A 95 5.23 -5.22 6.79
N ALA A 96 6.13 -4.24 6.88
CA ALA A 96 5.80 -2.87 7.25
C ALA A 96 4.85 -2.23 6.23
N SER A 97 5.18 -2.32 4.94
CA SER A 97 4.40 -1.71 3.86
C SER A 97 2.99 -2.30 3.75
N THR A 98 2.85 -3.62 3.87
CA THR A 98 1.54 -4.28 3.81
C THR A 98 0.72 -4.01 5.07
N ARG A 99 1.32 -4.06 6.26
CA ARG A 99 0.62 -3.83 7.53
C ARG A 99 0.15 -2.38 7.68
N ALA A 100 0.96 -1.41 7.22
CA ALA A 100 0.64 0.01 7.22
C ALA A 100 -0.30 0.43 6.08
N PHE A 101 -0.58 -0.42 5.10
CA PHE A 101 -1.23 -0.03 3.84
C PHE A 101 -0.51 1.13 3.15
N ALA A 102 0.81 1.07 3.11
CA ALA A 102 1.64 2.13 2.55
C ALA A 102 1.40 2.33 1.05
N SER A 103 1.54 3.55 0.57
CA SER A 103 1.50 3.87 -0.85
C SER A 103 2.85 3.73 -1.53
N ALA A 104 3.93 3.86 -0.74
CA ALA A 104 5.31 3.65 -1.16
C ALA A 104 6.21 3.49 0.06
N TYR A 105 7.46 3.13 -0.19
CA TYR A 105 8.55 3.21 0.79
C TYR A 105 9.79 3.84 0.17
N LEU A 106 10.64 4.42 1.01
CA LEU A 106 11.91 5.02 0.63
C LEU A 106 12.98 4.69 1.67
N TYR A 107 14.11 4.19 1.21
CA TYR A 107 15.29 4.08 2.09
C TYR A 107 15.82 5.46 2.45
N LYS A 108 16.16 5.69 3.73
CA LYS A 108 16.77 6.96 4.18
C LYS A 108 18.08 7.23 3.43
N SER A 109 18.83 6.20 3.05
CA SER A 109 20.02 6.28 2.20
C SER A 109 19.75 6.78 0.77
N SER A 110 18.53 6.62 0.26
CA SER A 110 18.11 7.05 -1.08
C SER A 110 17.38 8.41 -1.08
N PHE A 111 17.77 9.31 -0.20
CA PHE A 111 17.11 10.59 0.03
C PHE A 111 16.93 11.47 -1.23
N SER A 112 17.82 11.37 -2.20
CA SER A 112 17.70 12.08 -3.49
C SER A 112 16.43 11.74 -4.27
N SER A 113 15.85 10.56 -4.02
CA SER A 113 14.61 10.10 -4.65
C SER A 113 13.34 10.61 -3.95
N LEU A 114 13.43 11.34 -2.84
CA LEU A 114 12.28 11.78 -2.06
C LEU A 114 11.35 12.68 -2.87
N VAL A 115 11.87 13.73 -3.50
CA VAL A 115 11.06 14.69 -4.27
C VAL A 115 10.37 14.03 -5.47
N PRO A 116 11.06 13.27 -6.34
CA PRO A 116 10.43 12.51 -7.41
C PRO A 116 9.30 11.58 -6.90
N LEU A 117 9.54 10.82 -5.84
CA LEU A 117 8.56 9.89 -5.27
C LEU A 117 7.32 10.60 -4.73
N LEU A 118 7.49 11.76 -4.06
CA LEU A 118 6.38 12.59 -3.58
C LEU A 118 5.49 13.06 -4.72
N ILE A 119 6.10 13.52 -5.82
CA ILE A 119 5.38 14.00 -6.99
C ILE A 119 4.60 12.85 -7.65
N GLU A 120 5.26 11.71 -7.87
CA GLU A 120 4.63 10.51 -8.42
C GLU A 120 3.46 10.06 -7.54
N THR A 121 3.71 9.94 -6.22
CA THR A 121 2.69 9.54 -5.25
C THR A 121 1.50 10.49 -5.24
N ALA A 122 1.70 11.80 -5.41
CA ALA A 122 0.61 12.77 -5.43
C ALA A 122 -0.26 12.68 -6.70
N GLN A 123 0.33 12.31 -7.84
CA GLN A 123 -0.30 12.35 -9.16
C GLN A 123 -1.05 11.06 -9.50
N SER A 124 -0.52 9.92 -9.10
CA SER A 124 -1.03 8.61 -9.51
C SER A 124 -0.85 7.54 -8.43
N VAL A 125 -1.34 6.35 -8.71
CA VAL A 125 -0.97 5.14 -7.99
C VAL A 125 0.41 4.72 -8.49
N THR A 126 1.39 4.66 -7.58
CA THR A 126 2.77 4.33 -7.93
C THR A 126 2.94 2.84 -8.26
N SER A 127 4.02 2.48 -8.98
CA SER A 127 4.37 1.07 -9.20
C SER A 127 4.57 0.31 -7.88
N GLN A 128 5.11 0.98 -6.85
CA GLN A 128 5.23 0.40 -5.52
C GLN A 128 3.87 0.15 -4.88
N ALA A 129 2.90 1.07 -5.02
CA ALA A 129 1.54 0.89 -4.52
C ALA A 129 0.85 -0.32 -5.17
N HIS A 130 1.02 -0.52 -6.48
CA HIS A 130 0.51 -1.72 -7.16
C HIS A 130 1.14 -3.00 -6.63
N LEU A 131 2.46 -3.02 -6.40
CA LEU A 131 3.14 -4.16 -5.81
C LEU A 131 2.64 -4.46 -4.39
N ILE A 132 2.51 -3.44 -3.54
CA ILE A 132 1.99 -3.58 -2.17
C ILE A 132 0.55 -4.12 -2.21
N CYS A 133 -0.29 -3.60 -3.11
CA CYS A 133 -1.64 -4.11 -3.31
C CYS A 133 -1.65 -5.59 -3.69
N SER A 134 -0.79 -6.02 -4.62
CA SER A 134 -0.65 -7.42 -5.02
C SER A 134 -0.23 -8.32 -3.85
N LEU A 135 0.67 -7.84 -2.98
CA LEU A 135 1.07 -8.54 -1.77
C LEU A 135 -0.08 -8.65 -0.76
N LEU A 136 -0.92 -7.61 -0.61
CA LEU A 136 -2.14 -7.66 0.21
C LEU A 136 -3.15 -8.69 -0.31
N LEU A 137 -3.23 -8.89 -1.62
CA LEU A 137 -4.12 -9.86 -2.24
C LEU A 137 -3.59 -11.30 -2.18
N SER A 138 -2.29 -11.49 -1.97
CA SER A 138 -1.65 -12.82 -2.04
C SER A 138 -2.24 -13.85 -1.07
N PRO A 139 -2.67 -13.53 0.17
CA PRO A 139 -3.27 -14.50 1.08
C PRO A 139 -4.75 -14.81 0.78
N LEU A 140 -5.37 -14.12 -0.18
CA LEU A 140 -6.78 -14.32 -0.53
C LEU A 140 -6.92 -15.48 -1.52
N THR A 141 -7.94 -16.32 -1.29
CA THR A 141 -8.38 -17.34 -2.26
C THR A 141 -9.09 -16.70 -3.43
N ASP A 142 -9.25 -17.40 -4.55
CA ASP A 142 -9.98 -16.89 -5.73
C ASP A 142 -11.42 -16.51 -5.40
N ALA A 143 -12.11 -17.31 -4.56
CA ALA A 143 -13.45 -16.98 -4.08
C ALA A 143 -13.47 -15.67 -3.24
N GLU A 144 -12.49 -15.46 -2.39
CA GLU A 144 -12.35 -14.20 -1.62
C GLU A 144 -12.00 -13.02 -2.53
N ARG A 145 -11.15 -13.20 -3.54
CA ARG A 145 -10.85 -12.17 -4.54
C ARG A 145 -12.09 -11.75 -5.32
N SER A 146 -12.91 -12.70 -5.77
CA SER A 146 -14.19 -12.43 -6.45
C SER A 146 -15.16 -11.65 -5.54
N VAL A 147 -15.23 -12.01 -4.24
CA VAL A 147 -16.05 -11.26 -3.27
C VAL A 147 -15.49 -9.86 -3.00
N LEU A 148 -14.16 -9.69 -2.99
CA LEU A 148 -13.54 -8.37 -2.88
C LEU A 148 -13.91 -7.50 -4.09
N GLN A 149 -13.75 -8.00 -5.32
CA GLN A 149 -14.12 -7.30 -6.56
C GLN A 149 -15.58 -6.89 -6.54
N TYR A 150 -16.49 -7.82 -6.23
CA TYR A 150 -17.91 -7.52 -6.05
C TYR A 150 -18.17 -6.43 -5.00
N THR A 151 -17.44 -6.49 -3.87
CA THR A 151 -17.55 -5.51 -2.79
C THR A 151 -17.11 -4.11 -3.22
N LEU A 152 -16.15 -4.02 -4.14
CA LEU A 152 -15.64 -2.78 -4.74
C LEU A 152 -16.52 -2.26 -5.87
N GLY A 153 -17.56 -3.01 -6.28
CA GLY A 153 -18.53 -2.60 -7.29
C GLY A 153 -18.21 -3.09 -8.69
N GLN A 154 -17.28 -4.04 -8.84
CA GLN A 154 -17.01 -4.67 -10.14
C GLN A 154 -18.09 -5.71 -10.44
N ASP A 155 -18.47 -5.84 -11.71
CA ASP A 155 -19.43 -6.85 -12.18
C ASP A 155 -18.72 -8.19 -12.36
N VAL A 156 -18.63 -8.94 -11.29
CA VAL A 156 -18.14 -10.32 -11.27
C VAL A 156 -19.33 -11.24 -11.05
N GLY A 157 -19.75 -12.01 -12.00
CA GLY A 157 -20.91 -12.92 -11.93
C GLY A 157 -20.86 -13.87 -10.73
N LEU A 158 -21.10 -13.33 -9.52
CA LEU A 158 -21.12 -14.09 -8.27
C LEU A 158 -22.40 -14.94 -8.17
N HIS A 159 -22.24 -16.26 -8.31
CA HIS A 159 -23.34 -17.24 -8.14
C HIS A 159 -23.44 -17.78 -6.71
N SER A 160 -22.92 -17.06 -5.72
CA SER A 160 -22.88 -17.49 -4.32
C SER A 160 -24.05 -16.92 -3.51
N SER A 161 -24.52 -17.68 -2.50
CA SER A 161 -25.56 -17.20 -1.58
C SER A 161 -25.07 -16.00 -0.77
N SER A 162 -25.98 -15.12 -0.33
CA SER A 162 -25.66 -13.98 0.53
C SER A 162 -24.90 -14.37 1.80
N LYS A 163 -25.20 -15.56 2.36
CA LYS A 163 -24.49 -16.11 3.53
C LYS A 163 -23.06 -16.48 3.19
N THR A 164 -22.82 -17.07 2.02
CA THR A 164 -21.47 -17.42 1.54
C THR A 164 -20.64 -16.15 1.33
N ILE A 165 -21.20 -15.14 0.68
CA ILE A 165 -20.54 -13.84 0.47
C ILE A 165 -20.17 -13.18 1.80
N ALA A 166 -21.07 -13.17 2.79
CA ALA A 166 -20.81 -12.62 4.12
C ALA A 166 -19.68 -13.36 4.85
N ASN A 167 -19.63 -14.71 4.75
CA ASN A 167 -18.56 -15.51 5.33
C ASN A 167 -17.20 -15.22 4.67
N GLN A 168 -17.18 -15.16 3.34
CA GLN A 168 -15.95 -14.80 2.58
C GLN A 168 -15.47 -13.39 2.96
N LEU A 169 -16.37 -12.42 3.02
CA LEU A 169 -16.03 -11.04 3.44
C LEU A 169 -15.41 -11.01 4.84
N THR A 170 -15.99 -11.78 5.79
CA THR A 170 -15.42 -11.92 7.14
C THR A 170 -14.01 -12.53 7.09
N GLY A 171 -13.78 -13.51 6.23
CA GLY A 171 -12.46 -14.10 5.98
C GLY A 171 -11.45 -13.08 5.47
N ILE A 172 -11.84 -12.26 4.48
CA ILE A 172 -11.02 -11.19 3.92
C ILE A 172 -10.64 -10.18 5.01
N LEU A 173 -11.63 -9.67 5.75
CA LEU A 173 -11.41 -8.69 6.81
C LEU A 173 -10.41 -9.21 7.85
N ARG A 174 -10.56 -10.46 8.30
CA ARG A 174 -9.64 -11.11 9.24
C ARG A 174 -8.22 -11.23 8.69
N LYS A 175 -8.06 -11.67 7.43
CA LYS A 175 -6.74 -11.84 6.79
C LYS A 175 -6.01 -10.51 6.63
N LEU A 176 -6.74 -9.43 6.34
CA LEU A 176 -6.19 -8.08 6.17
C LEU A 176 -6.15 -7.28 7.49
N GLY A 177 -6.70 -7.84 8.58
CA GLY A 177 -6.78 -7.16 9.86
C GLY A 177 -7.67 -5.92 9.82
N LEU A 178 -8.71 -5.89 8.98
CA LEU A 178 -9.68 -4.80 8.86
C LEU A 178 -10.91 -5.10 9.71
N SER A 179 -11.56 -4.02 10.21
CA SER A 179 -12.69 -4.15 11.11
C SER A 179 -14.04 -4.24 10.39
N ASN A 180 -14.14 -3.67 9.20
CA ASN A 180 -15.40 -3.57 8.49
C ASN A 180 -15.24 -3.35 6.98
N LYS A 181 -16.37 -3.51 6.25
CA LYS A 181 -16.43 -3.31 4.80
C LYS A 181 -16.04 -1.90 4.34
N LYS A 182 -16.29 -0.86 5.16
CA LYS A 182 -15.97 0.52 4.78
C LYS A 182 -14.45 0.72 4.72
N GLU A 183 -13.72 0.19 5.70
CA GLU A 183 -12.26 0.20 5.70
C GLU A 183 -11.69 -0.56 4.50
N LEU A 184 -12.26 -1.73 4.18
CA LEU A 184 -11.85 -2.51 3.01
C LEU A 184 -11.98 -1.70 1.73
N ILE A 185 -13.15 -1.12 1.47
CA ILE A 185 -13.41 -0.30 0.29
C ILE A 185 -12.46 0.92 0.26
N HIS A 186 -12.29 1.59 1.41
CA HIS A 186 -11.44 2.78 1.52
C HIS A 186 -9.99 2.46 1.11
N ILE A 187 -9.42 1.39 1.66
CA ILE A 187 -8.03 1.00 1.39
C ILE A 187 -7.84 0.59 -0.09
N PHE A 188 -8.68 -0.28 -0.63
CA PHE A 188 -8.47 -0.79 -1.98
C PHE A 188 -8.76 0.24 -3.08
N ARG A 189 -9.70 1.16 -2.86
CA ARG A 189 -9.90 2.31 -3.76
C ARG A 189 -8.66 3.23 -3.80
N ALA A 190 -8.00 3.43 -2.66
CA ALA A 190 -6.79 4.24 -2.61
C ALA A 190 -5.60 3.60 -3.36
N TYR A 191 -5.62 2.29 -3.59
CA TYR A 191 -4.69 1.59 -4.47
C TYR A 191 -5.11 1.59 -5.95
N GLY A 192 -6.28 2.18 -6.28
CA GLY A 192 -6.82 2.13 -7.64
C GLY A 192 -7.20 0.71 -8.07
N TYR A 193 -7.57 -0.16 -7.11
CA TYR A 193 -7.86 -1.56 -7.40
C TYR A 193 -9.02 -1.74 -8.40
N ASP A 194 -9.96 -0.82 -8.40
CA ASP A 194 -11.05 -0.73 -9.36
C ASP A 194 -10.58 -0.37 -10.78
N LEU A 195 -9.34 0.11 -10.95
CA LEU A 195 -8.71 0.45 -12.21
C LEU A 195 -7.74 -0.63 -12.71
N LEU A 196 -7.47 -1.68 -11.92
CA LEU A 196 -6.62 -2.78 -12.37
C LEU A 196 -7.38 -3.59 -13.42
N PRO A 197 -6.78 -3.87 -14.59
CA PRO A 197 -7.40 -4.77 -15.57
C PRO A 197 -7.58 -6.14 -14.94
N ASP A 198 -8.73 -6.80 -15.24
CA ASP A 198 -8.97 -8.17 -14.83
C ASP A 198 -7.77 -9.02 -15.26
N GLU A 199 -7.04 -9.59 -14.32
CA GLU A 199 -6.10 -10.67 -14.66
C GLU A 199 -6.96 -11.79 -15.25
N PRO A 200 -6.63 -12.28 -16.45
CA PRO A 200 -7.41 -13.37 -17.04
C PRO A 200 -7.37 -14.54 -16.03
N VAL A 201 -8.54 -14.88 -15.49
CA VAL A 201 -8.72 -16.07 -14.67
C VAL A 201 -8.19 -17.23 -15.50
N SER A 202 -7.05 -17.78 -15.12
CA SER A 202 -6.50 -18.95 -15.79
C SER A 202 -7.51 -20.08 -15.57
N ASP A 203 -8.22 -20.47 -16.64
CA ASP A 203 -9.06 -21.68 -16.72
C ASP A 203 -8.21 -22.93 -16.50
N ALA A 204 -7.62 -23.08 -15.33
CA ALA A 204 -6.81 -24.24 -14.94
C ALA A 204 -7.67 -25.37 -14.32
N ALA A 205 -8.99 -25.25 -14.34
CA ALA A 205 -9.88 -26.27 -13.78
C ALA A 205 -10.71 -27.08 -14.79
N ALA A 206 -10.62 -26.79 -16.09
CA ALA A 206 -11.50 -27.44 -17.10
C ALA A 206 -10.81 -28.42 -18.06
N GLN A 207 -9.52 -28.73 -17.94
CA GLN A 207 -8.86 -29.70 -18.84
C GLN A 207 -8.00 -30.71 -18.10
N LYS A 208 -8.64 -31.58 -17.32
CA LYS A 208 -8.11 -32.90 -17.00
C LYS A 208 -8.93 -33.95 -17.75
N LYS A 209 -8.80 -34.01 -19.07
CA LYS A 209 -8.95 -35.20 -19.91
C LYS A 209 -8.36 -34.86 -21.28
N ASP A 210 -7.43 -35.74 -21.69
CA ASP A 210 -6.81 -35.81 -23.03
C ASP A 210 -5.68 -34.82 -23.34
N ALA A 211 -4.45 -35.25 -23.10
CA ALA A 211 -3.44 -35.43 -24.13
C ALA A 211 -2.04 -35.56 -23.52
N LYS A 212 -1.47 -36.70 -23.70
CA LYS A 212 -0.01 -36.90 -23.71
C LYS A 212 0.61 -36.11 -24.85
N ALA A 213 1.81 -35.58 -24.58
CA ALA A 213 2.82 -35.03 -25.50
C ALA A 213 2.68 -33.55 -25.90
N SER A 214 3.42 -32.72 -25.25
CA SER A 214 4.55 -31.92 -25.77
C SER A 214 5.05 -30.93 -24.68
N GLN A 215 6.33 -31.06 -24.35
CA GLN A 215 7.04 -30.14 -23.48
C GLN A 215 7.08 -28.76 -24.12
N LYS A 216 6.39 -27.79 -23.52
CA LYS A 216 6.68 -26.38 -23.68
C LYS A 216 6.80 -25.76 -22.29
N LEU A 217 7.89 -25.04 -22.06
CA LEU A 217 8.17 -24.32 -20.82
C LEU A 217 6.98 -23.44 -20.41
N PRO A 218 6.66 -23.37 -19.12
CA PRO A 218 5.64 -22.47 -18.61
C PRO A 218 6.07 -21.00 -18.76
N PRO A 219 5.14 -20.06 -18.93
CA PRO A 219 5.46 -18.64 -18.94
C PRO A 219 6.05 -18.20 -17.58
N PRO A 220 6.95 -17.22 -17.55
CA PRO A 220 7.64 -16.82 -16.33
C PRO A 220 6.63 -16.30 -15.29
N THR A 221 6.68 -16.89 -14.12
CA THR A 221 5.97 -16.44 -12.91
C THR A 221 6.44 -15.03 -12.53
N ILE A 222 5.60 -14.29 -11.80
CA ILE A 222 5.86 -12.92 -11.29
C ILE A 222 7.26 -12.79 -10.64
N LEU A 223 7.76 -13.83 -9.98
CA LEU A 223 9.13 -13.92 -9.43
C LEU A 223 10.24 -13.81 -10.48
N THR A 224 10.02 -14.24 -11.70
CA THR A 224 11.03 -14.14 -12.79
C THR A 224 11.07 -12.73 -13.37
N ARG A 225 9.96 -11.97 -13.30
CA ARG A 225 9.92 -10.56 -13.73
C ARG A 225 10.62 -9.63 -12.72
N LEU A 226 10.60 -9.96 -11.43
CA LEU A 226 11.32 -9.20 -10.40
C LEU A 226 12.85 -9.33 -10.51
N ARG A 227 13.34 -10.44 -11.07
CA ARG A 227 14.80 -10.64 -11.25
C ARG A 227 15.42 -9.73 -12.32
N CYS A 228 14.64 -9.28 -13.31
CA CYS A 228 15.12 -8.37 -14.35
C CYS A 228 15.13 -6.89 -13.94
N PHE A 229 14.66 -6.54 -12.74
CA PHE A 229 14.71 -5.17 -12.21
C PHE A 229 15.83 -4.97 -11.17
N LEU A 230 16.61 -6.00 -10.85
CA LEU A 230 17.66 -5.99 -9.82
C LEU A 230 19.08 -6.21 -10.39
N GLU A 231 19.25 -6.20 -11.72
CA GLU A 231 20.52 -6.04 -12.43
C GLU A 231 20.51 -4.62 -13.09
#